data_19739ace709eae49a56842819d463620
#
_entry.id   19739ace709eae49a56842819d463620
#
_cell.length_a   1.000
_cell.length_b   1.000
_cell.length_c   1.000
_cell.angle_alpha   90.00
_cell.angle_beta   90.00
_cell.angle_gamma   90.00
#
_symmetry.space_group_name_H-M   'P 1'
#
loop_
_entity.id
_entity.type
_entity.pdbx_description
1 polymer ?
#
loop_
_entity_poly.entity_id
_entity_poly.type
_entity_poly.pdbx_seq_one_letter_code
_entity_poly.pdbx_strand_id
1 'polypeptide(L)'
;MGLLQEKLAKYTLPDEIKAKGIYPYFREIEGKQGTEVAMGGHQVLMFGSNAYTGLTGDDRVIEAGVEAMRQYGSGCAGSRFLNGTLDIHVELEKELAE
;
A
#
# COMPACT_ATOMS: atom_id res chain seq x y z
N MET A 1 13.22 4.21 31.36
CA MET A 1 12.29 3.73 30.29
C MET A 1 11.09 4.66 30.28
N GLY A 2 10.55 5.02 29.10
CA GLY A 2 9.40 5.92 29.05
C GLY A 2 8.09 5.19 29.37
N LEU A 3 7.07 5.93 29.84
CA LEU A 3 5.73 5.42 30.20
C LEU A 3 5.09 4.54 29.12
N LEU A 4 5.30 4.87 27.85
CA LEU A 4 4.80 4.09 26.71
C LEU A 4 5.47 2.71 26.65
N GLN A 5 6.77 2.64 26.81
CA GLN A 5 7.52 1.37 26.81
C GLN A 5 7.11 0.46 27.96
N GLU A 6 6.85 1.01 29.14
CA GLU A 6 6.35 0.25 30.29
C GLU A 6 4.94 -0.31 30.06
N LYS A 7 4.07 0.45 29.38
CA LYS A 7 2.73 -0.03 29.00
C LYS A 7 2.80 -1.12 27.93
N LEU A 8 3.62 -0.93 26.92
CA LEU A 8 3.78 -1.91 25.83
C LEU A 8 4.40 -3.23 26.33
N ALA A 9 5.33 -3.18 27.28
CA ALA A 9 5.92 -4.37 27.86
C ALA A 9 4.92 -5.29 28.59
N LYS A 10 3.76 -4.77 28.96
CA LYS A 10 2.68 -5.56 29.58
C LYS A 10 1.76 -6.24 28.56
N TYR A 11 1.87 -5.90 27.28
CA TYR A 11 1.03 -6.46 26.22
C TYR A 11 1.80 -7.58 25.49
N THR A 12 1.77 -8.78 26.07
CA THR A 12 2.55 -9.96 25.63
C THR A 12 1.78 -10.89 24.69
N LEU A 13 0.45 -10.72 24.57
CA LEU A 13 -0.40 -11.62 23.80
C LEU A 13 0.07 -11.87 22.35
N PRO A 14 0.50 -10.86 21.55
CA PRO A 14 1.01 -11.13 20.20
C PRO A 14 2.27 -12.01 20.21
N ASP A 15 3.15 -11.83 21.17
CA ASP A 15 4.39 -12.60 21.27
C ASP A 15 4.11 -14.04 21.70
N GLU A 16 3.16 -14.24 22.57
CA GLU A 16 2.68 -15.58 22.98
C GLU A 16 2.06 -16.35 21.82
N ILE A 17 1.26 -15.66 20.97
CA ILE A 17 0.64 -16.25 19.78
C ILE A 17 1.70 -16.57 18.72
N LYS A 18 2.67 -15.67 18.52
CA LYS A 18 3.83 -15.90 17.62
C LYS A 18 4.65 -17.10 18.07
N ALA A 19 4.94 -17.22 19.37
CA ALA A 19 5.69 -18.34 19.94
C ALA A 19 4.98 -19.70 19.72
N LYS A 20 3.64 -19.69 19.67
CA LYS A 20 2.83 -20.87 19.35
C LYS A 20 2.75 -21.18 17.85
N GLY A 21 3.32 -20.36 16.98
CA GLY A 21 3.26 -20.53 15.51
C GLY A 21 1.88 -20.29 14.89
N ILE A 22 0.94 -19.67 15.61
CA ILE A 22 -0.45 -19.45 15.16
C ILE A 22 -0.76 -17.98 14.88
N TYR A 23 0.27 -17.16 14.62
CA TYR A 23 0.13 -15.75 14.24
C TYR A 23 0.13 -15.61 12.71
N PRO A 24 -1.04 -15.51 12.06
CA PRO A 24 -1.14 -15.52 10.60
C PRO A 24 -1.00 -14.15 9.95
N TYR A 25 -0.89 -13.08 10.75
CA TYR A 25 -0.95 -11.70 10.27
C TYR A 25 0.41 -11.12 9.91
N PHE A 26 0.39 -10.03 9.12
CA PHE A 26 1.58 -9.25 8.75
C PHE A 26 2.69 -10.08 8.10
N ARG A 27 2.30 -11.01 7.24
CA ARG A 27 3.25 -11.77 6.44
C ARG A 27 3.84 -10.86 5.37
N GLU A 28 5.16 -10.81 5.31
CA GLU A 28 5.88 -10.01 4.34
C GLU A 28 5.75 -10.60 2.94
N ILE A 29 5.39 -9.75 1.98
CA ILE A 29 5.34 -10.07 0.56
C ILE A 29 6.51 -9.35 -0.11
N GLU A 30 7.32 -10.10 -0.83
CA GLU A 30 8.50 -9.59 -1.52
C GLU A 30 8.14 -9.18 -2.95
N GLY A 31 8.35 -7.92 -3.31
CA GLY A 31 8.17 -7.42 -4.67
C GLY A 31 6.73 -7.09 -5.08
N LYS A 32 6.46 -7.18 -6.38
CA LYS A 32 5.20 -6.80 -7.03
C LYS A 32 4.10 -7.80 -6.66
N GLN A 33 2.92 -7.29 -6.29
CA GLN A 33 1.77 -8.12 -5.98
C GLN A 33 1.00 -8.48 -7.26
N GLY A 34 1.05 -9.75 -7.63
CA GLY A 34 0.28 -10.35 -8.71
C GLY A 34 -0.56 -11.52 -8.21
N THR A 35 -0.89 -12.44 -9.11
CA THR A 35 -1.54 -13.71 -8.78
C THR A 35 -0.60 -14.69 -8.09
N GLU A 36 0.69 -14.53 -8.32
CA GLU A 36 1.77 -15.23 -7.63
C GLU A 36 2.65 -14.20 -6.93
N VAL A 37 3.03 -14.48 -5.69
CA VAL A 37 3.87 -13.61 -4.87
C VAL A 37 4.96 -14.40 -4.18
N ALA A 38 6.10 -13.75 -3.94
CA ALA A 38 7.14 -14.30 -3.08
C ALA A 38 6.83 -13.97 -1.61
N MET A 39 6.91 -14.96 -0.76
CA MET A 39 6.64 -14.85 0.67
C MET A 39 7.53 -15.80 1.45
N GLY A 40 8.45 -15.25 2.27
CA GLY A 40 9.36 -16.06 3.07
C GLY A 40 10.23 -17.01 2.23
N GLY A 41 10.67 -16.54 1.05
CA GLY A 41 11.50 -17.33 0.13
C GLY A 41 10.74 -18.37 -0.71
N HIS A 42 9.41 -18.39 -0.67
CA HIS A 42 8.57 -19.31 -1.44
C HIS A 42 7.65 -18.55 -2.40
N GLN A 43 7.42 -19.12 -3.58
CA GLN A 43 6.36 -18.64 -4.49
C GLN A 43 5.02 -19.24 -4.06
N VAL A 44 4.03 -18.36 -3.83
CA VAL A 44 2.69 -18.76 -3.38
C VAL A 44 1.61 -18.08 -4.22
N LEU A 45 0.45 -18.73 -4.35
CA LEU A 45 -0.71 -18.16 -5.02
C LEU A 45 -1.43 -17.18 -4.09
N MET A 46 -1.75 -16.00 -4.60
CA MET A 46 -2.44 -14.94 -3.86
C MET A 46 -3.96 -15.02 -4.09
N PHE A 47 -4.69 -15.60 -3.15
CA PHE A 47 -6.15 -15.62 -3.16
C PHE A 47 -6.82 -14.51 -2.33
N GLY A 48 -6.04 -13.75 -1.55
CA GLY A 48 -6.52 -12.70 -0.66
C GLY A 48 -6.42 -11.28 -1.22
N SER A 49 -6.32 -11.12 -2.55
CA SER A 49 -6.16 -9.81 -3.18
C SER A 49 -7.49 -9.07 -3.35
N ASN A 50 -7.48 -7.75 -3.14
CA ASN A 50 -8.58 -6.83 -3.49
C ASN A 50 -8.38 -6.16 -4.86
N ALA A 51 -7.41 -6.59 -5.65
CA ALA A 51 -7.16 -6.07 -6.99
C ALA A 51 -8.14 -6.68 -8.03
N TYR A 52 -9.43 -6.43 -7.84
CA TYR A 52 -10.51 -7.02 -8.65
C TYR A 52 -10.40 -6.78 -10.16
N THR A 53 -9.84 -5.64 -10.55
CA THR A 53 -9.67 -5.28 -11.97
C THR A 53 -8.34 -5.73 -12.55
N GLY A 54 -7.42 -6.24 -11.74
CA GLY A 54 -6.07 -6.64 -12.16
C GLY A 54 -5.13 -5.49 -12.54
N LEU A 55 -5.55 -4.23 -12.36
CA LEU A 55 -4.80 -3.06 -12.80
C LEU A 55 -3.62 -2.70 -11.89
N THR A 56 -3.55 -3.22 -10.68
CA THR A 56 -2.51 -2.91 -9.69
C THR A 56 -1.08 -3.17 -10.23
N GLY A 57 -0.95 -4.15 -11.12
CA GLY A 57 0.33 -4.52 -11.70
C GLY A 57 0.43 -4.24 -13.21
N ASP A 58 -0.53 -3.54 -13.82
CA ASP A 58 -0.52 -3.20 -15.25
C ASP A 58 0.55 -2.16 -15.55
N ASP A 59 1.44 -2.47 -16.49
CA ASP A 59 2.58 -1.62 -16.80
C ASP A 59 2.14 -0.25 -17.37
N ARG A 60 1.00 -0.16 -18.07
CA ARG A 60 0.45 1.11 -18.56
C ARG A 60 0.05 2.04 -17.40
N VAL A 61 -0.53 1.49 -16.35
CA VAL A 61 -0.90 2.24 -15.14
C VAL A 61 0.35 2.68 -14.39
N ILE A 62 1.33 1.81 -14.29
CA ILE A 62 2.61 2.09 -13.65
C ILE A 62 3.34 3.22 -14.37
N GLU A 63 3.49 3.14 -15.70
CA GLU A 63 4.19 4.17 -16.49
C GLU A 63 3.48 5.51 -16.44
N ALA A 64 2.14 5.55 -16.51
CA ALA A 64 1.38 6.79 -16.34
C ALA A 64 1.64 7.41 -14.95
N GLY A 65 1.71 6.59 -13.91
CA GLY A 65 2.09 7.04 -12.56
C GLY A 65 3.52 7.59 -12.49
N VAL A 66 4.47 6.93 -13.15
CA VAL A 66 5.88 7.38 -13.23
C VAL A 66 5.99 8.72 -13.95
N GLU A 67 5.28 8.90 -15.05
CA GLU A 67 5.25 10.17 -15.78
C GLU A 67 4.65 11.29 -14.95
N ALA A 68 3.52 11.04 -14.29
CA ALA A 68 2.89 12.00 -13.39
C ALA A 68 3.84 12.38 -12.24
N MET A 69 4.55 11.43 -11.66
CA MET A 69 5.55 11.73 -10.61
C MET A 69 6.72 12.58 -11.11
N ARG A 70 7.16 12.39 -12.34
CA ARG A 70 8.21 13.23 -12.95
C ARG A 70 7.73 14.67 -13.18
N GLN A 71 6.48 14.85 -13.56
CA GLN A 71 5.87 16.14 -13.87
C GLN A 71 5.46 16.90 -12.59
N TYR A 72 4.81 16.25 -11.65
CA TYR A 72 4.18 16.87 -10.49
C TYR A 72 4.92 16.65 -9.17
N GLY A 73 5.91 15.78 -9.14
CA GLY A 73 6.54 15.33 -7.90
C GLY A 73 5.76 14.22 -7.20
N SER A 74 6.15 13.89 -5.97
CA SER A 74 5.58 12.77 -5.20
C SER A 74 4.26 13.10 -4.49
N GLY A 75 3.76 14.32 -4.61
CA GLY A 75 2.51 14.74 -3.97
C GLY A 75 2.30 16.24 -4.00
N CYS A 76 1.19 16.69 -3.43
CA CYS A 76 0.80 18.09 -3.35
C CYS A 76 1.31 18.72 -2.05
N ALA A 77 1.78 19.98 -2.12
CA ALA A 77 2.28 20.73 -0.97
C ALA A 77 1.16 21.28 -0.05
N GLY A 78 -0.10 21.04 -0.38
CA GLY A 78 -1.23 21.51 0.39
C GLY A 78 -2.56 20.87 0.02
N SER A 79 -3.63 21.27 0.72
CA SER A 79 -4.98 20.76 0.44
C SER A 79 -5.51 21.29 -0.89
N ARG A 80 -6.39 20.54 -1.53
CA ARG A 80 -7.06 20.98 -2.77
C ARG A 80 -7.80 22.31 -2.62
N PHE A 81 -8.33 22.57 -1.46
CA PHE A 81 -9.07 23.81 -1.18
C PHE A 81 -8.19 25.05 -1.19
N LEU A 82 -6.95 24.97 -0.75
CA LEU A 82 -6.06 26.12 -0.58
C LEU A 82 -5.07 26.28 -1.75
N ASN A 83 -4.16 25.33 -1.92
CA ASN A 83 -3.01 25.45 -2.82
C ASN A 83 -2.56 24.14 -3.45
N GLY A 84 -3.34 23.08 -3.33
CA GLY A 84 -2.98 21.73 -3.80
C GLY A 84 -3.89 21.20 -4.92
N THR A 85 -4.67 22.05 -5.61
CA THR A 85 -5.42 21.66 -6.81
C THR A 85 -4.51 21.79 -8.03
N LEU A 86 -4.13 20.67 -8.60
CA LEU A 86 -3.38 20.57 -9.85
C LEU A 86 -4.35 20.40 -11.03
N ASP A 87 -3.87 20.71 -12.24
CA ASP A 87 -4.60 20.48 -13.49
C ASP A 87 -5.02 19.02 -13.68
N ILE A 88 -4.16 18.05 -13.34
CA ILE A 88 -4.46 16.62 -13.37
C ILE A 88 -5.67 16.24 -12.48
N HIS A 89 -5.91 16.93 -11.37
CA HIS A 89 -7.12 16.70 -10.57
C HIS A 89 -8.39 17.13 -11.32
N VAL A 90 -8.32 18.30 -11.98
CA VAL A 90 -9.45 18.86 -12.72
C VAL A 90 -9.75 18.01 -13.97
N GLU A 91 -8.72 17.52 -14.63
CA GLU A 91 -8.82 16.62 -15.77
C GLU A 91 -9.50 15.30 -15.37
N LEU A 92 -9.03 14.66 -14.28
CA LEU A 92 -9.65 13.45 -13.77
C LEU A 92 -11.14 13.64 -13.41
N GLU A 93 -11.50 14.78 -12.82
CA GLU A 93 -12.90 15.08 -12.48
C GLU A 93 -13.79 15.19 -13.73
N LYS A 94 -13.27 15.72 -14.82
CA LYS A 94 -14.00 15.76 -16.10
C LYS A 94 -14.17 14.38 -16.70
N GLU A 95 -13.09 13.59 -16.77
CA GLU A 95 -13.11 12.24 -17.31
C GLU A 95 -14.09 11.30 -16.53
N LEU A 96 -14.17 11.47 -15.20
CA LEU A 96 -15.09 10.69 -14.37
C LEU A 96 -16.55 11.15 -14.46
N ALA A 97 -16.81 12.36 -14.97
CA ALA A 97 -18.15 12.92 -15.09
C ALA A 97 -18.84 12.60 -16.45
N GLU A 98 -18.09 12.13 -17.43
CA GLU A 98 -18.55 11.67 -18.74
C GLU A 98 -19.09 10.23 -18.70
#